data_7f894074e20433fd356c864d6073c648
#
_entry.id   7f894074e20433fd356c864d6073c648
#
_cell.length_a   1.000
_cell.length_b   1.000
_cell.length_c   1.000
_cell.angle_alpha   90.00
_cell.angle_beta   90.00
_cell.angle_gamma   90.00
#
_symmetry.space_group_name_H-M   'P 1'
#
loop_
_entity.id
_entity.type
_entity.pdbx_description
1 polymer ?
#
loop_
_entity_poly.entity_id
_entity_poly.type
_entity_poly.pdbx_seq_one_letter_code
_entity_poly.pdbx_strand_id
1 'polypeptide(L)'
;MNYLRGFSFNMASTLVVFSLGFVNTSLLAHALGREQYGVLKLWTVLVLLGGLVLAEWLNKGGTYVVGRLRARNAAVDASVLYAVAMAGVLLLSAPLTLGLGQLLIPGLSLPVWLTGLGLIVLTVLEKGQLGVLLGDGRMRMYSLLPLVFVAAYLLGNLALAWQGQVELDQAMAVWLAALGLAVAVGMAAFIGTGWRPALPDRDTWGHMLRVGARGEVALVLVFLLFKSDVFLVSHYLGPASVGVYGVATNFTDMMQRVPNVAAVVLFSKVVRGEDSGRLTLQVARWVLWFSLACALTLVGLGRLLLAVAFPDYPDAYAPLVWLLPGMVFSGCGSVFNSRLIGQGYPPVTVWAPATALGVNVGLNLWLIPSLGVIGAALSTSVAYTLWGLLVAWRCLRQWDAGWREVVRPPWRRTVRQEDPGVSQGGAP
;
A
#
# COMPACT_ATOMS: atom_id res chain seq x y z
N MET A 1 24.00 17.85 -2.94
CA MET A 1 23.57 17.07 -4.12
C MET A 1 22.09 17.33 -4.33
N ASN A 2 21.69 17.78 -5.54
CA ASN A 2 20.40 18.39 -5.78
C ASN A 2 19.22 17.48 -5.37
N TYR A 3 18.41 17.96 -4.44
CA TYR A 3 17.14 17.32 -3.98
C TYR A 3 16.27 16.84 -5.16
N LEU A 4 16.23 17.61 -6.24
CA LEU A 4 15.53 17.28 -7.48
C LEU A 4 16.05 16.01 -8.16
N ARG A 5 17.38 15.76 -8.16
CA ARG A 5 17.95 14.52 -8.73
C ARG A 5 17.60 13.28 -7.90
N GLY A 6 17.56 13.40 -6.57
CA GLY A 6 17.14 12.31 -5.69
C GLY A 6 15.66 11.98 -5.86
N PHE A 7 14.82 13.01 -6.00
CA PHE A 7 13.39 12.85 -6.23
C PHE A 7 13.08 12.21 -7.59
N SER A 8 13.72 12.69 -8.67
CA SER A 8 13.55 12.10 -10.01
C SER A 8 13.99 10.64 -10.06
N PHE A 9 15.12 10.30 -9.39
CA PHE A 9 15.58 8.92 -9.28
C PHE A 9 14.58 8.03 -8.54
N ASN A 10 14.02 8.49 -7.42
CA ASN A 10 13.01 7.76 -6.67
C ASN A 10 11.73 7.53 -7.49
N MET A 11 11.25 8.54 -8.23
CA MET A 11 10.10 8.37 -9.12
C MET A 11 10.36 7.36 -10.25
N ALA A 12 11.50 7.46 -10.91
CA ALA A 12 11.89 6.51 -11.97
C ALA A 12 12.01 5.09 -11.41
N SER A 13 12.68 4.92 -10.26
CA SER A 13 12.79 3.64 -9.57
C SER A 13 11.42 3.06 -9.22
N THR A 14 10.51 3.87 -8.69
CA THR A 14 9.15 3.43 -8.35
C THR A 14 8.38 2.93 -9.58
N LEU A 15 8.49 3.61 -10.72
CA LEU A 15 7.86 3.16 -11.98
C LEU A 15 8.44 1.84 -12.46
N VAL A 16 9.78 1.67 -12.40
CA VAL A 16 10.45 0.43 -12.78
C VAL A 16 10.03 -0.72 -11.86
N VAL A 17 10.08 -0.51 -10.53
CA VAL A 17 9.64 -1.51 -9.54
C VAL A 17 8.20 -1.96 -9.82
N PHE A 18 7.35 -1.00 -10.15
CA PHE A 18 5.95 -1.30 -10.45
C PHE A 18 5.80 -2.11 -11.75
N SER A 19 6.48 -1.71 -12.83
CA SER A 19 6.40 -2.41 -14.12
C SER A 19 6.94 -3.84 -14.01
N LEU A 20 8.09 -4.03 -13.35
CA LEU A 20 8.65 -5.37 -13.11
C LEU A 20 7.73 -6.21 -12.20
N GLY A 21 7.15 -5.59 -11.17
CA GLY A 21 6.17 -6.25 -10.28
C GLY A 21 4.91 -6.71 -11.02
N PHE A 22 4.41 -5.91 -11.96
CA PHE A 22 3.25 -6.29 -12.79
C PHE A 22 3.59 -7.47 -13.72
N VAL A 23 4.75 -7.43 -14.38
CA VAL A 23 5.23 -8.54 -15.23
C VAL A 23 5.38 -9.82 -14.41
N ASN A 24 5.99 -9.73 -13.21
CA ASN A 24 6.14 -10.89 -12.31
C ASN A 24 4.77 -11.43 -11.86
N THR A 25 3.81 -10.55 -11.57
CA THR A 25 2.45 -10.95 -11.19
C THR A 25 1.73 -11.67 -12.34
N SER A 26 1.88 -11.18 -13.57
CA SER A 26 1.33 -11.83 -14.78
C SER A 26 1.95 -13.21 -15.01
N LEU A 27 3.28 -13.30 -14.92
CA LEU A 27 4.03 -14.57 -15.02
C LEU A 27 3.53 -15.59 -13.99
N LEU A 28 3.45 -15.21 -12.72
CA LEU A 28 3.02 -16.11 -11.65
C LEU A 28 1.54 -16.50 -11.76
N ALA A 29 0.67 -15.59 -12.18
CA ALA A 29 -0.73 -15.91 -12.37
C ALA A 29 -0.93 -16.98 -13.47
N HIS A 30 -0.14 -16.89 -14.56
CA HIS A 30 -0.16 -17.89 -15.64
C HIS A 30 0.47 -19.21 -15.19
N ALA A 31 1.66 -19.16 -14.58
CA ALA A 31 2.44 -20.37 -14.26
C ALA A 31 1.83 -21.20 -13.11
N LEU A 32 1.28 -20.56 -12.07
CA LEU A 32 0.70 -21.22 -10.91
C LEU A 32 -0.76 -21.67 -11.12
N GLY A 33 -1.46 -21.07 -12.09
CA GLY A 33 -2.88 -21.27 -12.24
C GLY A 33 -3.73 -20.62 -11.14
N ARG A 34 -5.05 -20.73 -11.24
CA ARG A 34 -6.01 -19.94 -10.43
C ARG A 34 -5.92 -20.23 -8.93
N GLU A 35 -5.76 -21.47 -8.54
CA GLU A 35 -5.80 -21.89 -7.14
C GLU A 35 -4.52 -21.49 -6.38
N GLN A 36 -3.36 -21.92 -6.88
CA GLN A 36 -2.07 -21.60 -6.25
C GLN A 36 -1.78 -20.09 -6.26
N TYR A 37 -2.13 -19.40 -7.36
CA TYR A 37 -2.03 -17.96 -7.43
C TYR A 37 -2.96 -17.27 -6.42
N GLY A 38 -4.15 -17.80 -6.17
CA GLY A 38 -5.06 -17.33 -5.13
C GLY A 38 -4.45 -17.45 -3.73
N VAL A 39 -3.80 -18.58 -3.42
CA VAL A 39 -3.07 -18.77 -2.15
C VAL A 39 -1.90 -17.78 -2.05
N LEU A 40 -1.14 -17.57 -3.12
CA LEU A 40 -0.07 -16.57 -3.17
C LEU A 40 -0.59 -15.15 -2.90
N LYS A 41 -1.78 -14.82 -3.44
CA LYS A 41 -2.44 -13.53 -3.16
C LYS A 41 -2.83 -13.37 -1.71
N LEU A 42 -3.37 -14.40 -1.07
CA LEU A 42 -3.66 -14.39 0.36
C LEU A 42 -2.38 -14.13 1.18
N TRP A 43 -1.30 -14.84 0.87
CA TRP A 43 -0.01 -14.59 1.50
C TRP A 43 0.50 -13.17 1.26
N THR A 44 0.31 -12.62 0.05
CA THR A 44 0.67 -11.23 -0.23
C THR A 44 -0.05 -10.25 0.70
N VAL A 45 -1.36 -10.46 0.92
CA VAL A 45 -2.14 -9.61 1.83
C VAL A 45 -1.72 -9.81 3.28
N LEU A 46 -1.46 -11.05 3.72
CA LEU A 46 -0.99 -11.35 5.08
C LEU A 46 0.39 -10.75 5.38
N VAL A 47 1.34 -10.85 4.45
CA VAL A 47 2.68 -10.26 4.60
C VAL A 47 2.60 -8.73 4.62
N LEU A 48 1.76 -8.12 3.77
CA LEU A 48 1.52 -6.68 3.78
C LEU A 48 0.86 -6.22 5.08
N LEU A 49 -0.13 -6.95 5.58
CA LEU A 49 -0.77 -6.66 6.87
C LEU A 49 0.21 -6.80 8.03
N GLY A 50 1.00 -7.88 8.04
CA GLY A 50 2.05 -8.08 9.02
C GLY A 50 3.08 -6.96 8.99
N GLY A 51 3.55 -6.57 7.80
CA GLY A 51 4.45 -5.43 7.62
C GLY A 51 3.86 -4.10 8.08
N LEU A 52 2.56 -3.88 7.85
CA LEU A 52 1.88 -2.68 8.31
C LEU A 52 1.76 -2.66 9.85
N VAL A 53 1.17 -3.69 10.43
CA VAL A 53 0.87 -3.74 11.87
C VAL A 53 2.15 -3.85 12.72
N LEU A 54 3.11 -4.65 12.26
CA LEU A 54 4.31 -4.96 13.05
C LEU A 54 5.47 -4.00 12.76
N ALA A 55 5.54 -3.37 11.60
CA ALA A 55 6.77 -2.70 11.16
C ALA A 55 6.62 -1.27 10.64
N GLU A 56 5.43 -0.79 10.32
CA GLU A 56 5.30 0.58 9.81
C GLU A 56 5.67 1.65 10.85
N TRP A 57 5.46 1.36 12.13
CA TRP A 57 5.93 2.22 13.22
C TRP A 57 7.46 2.31 13.30
N LEU A 58 8.19 1.22 12.93
CA LEU A 58 9.65 1.23 12.82
C LEU A 58 10.12 2.17 11.71
N ASN A 59 9.47 2.11 10.55
CA ASN A 59 9.77 2.98 9.42
C ASN A 59 9.62 4.46 9.82
N LYS A 60 8.45 4.85 10.34
CA LYS A 60 8.17 6.23 10.76
C LYS A 60 9.06 6.66 11.93
N GLY A 61 9.16 5.83 12.95
CA GLY A 61 9.96 6.09 14.15
C GLY A 61 11.45 6.18 13.82
N GLY A 62 11.98 5.26 13.00
CA GLY A 62 13.34 5.27 12.50
C GLY A 62 13.65 6.53 11.71
N THR A 63 12.77 6.92 10.78
CA THR A 63 12.93 8.16 10.01
C THR A 63 13.03 9.39 10.92
N TYR A 64 12.18 9.48 11.96
CA TYR A 64 12.20 10.58 12.92
C TYR A 64 13.47 10.60 13.76
N VAL A 65 13.83 9.47 14.38
CA VAL A 65 14.97 9.36 15.29
C VAL A 65 16.28 9.64 14.56
N VAL A 66 16.45 9.11 13.35
CA VAL A 66 17.64 9.36 12.53
C VAL A 66 17.67 10.80 12.02
N GLY A 67 16.57 11.30 11.48
CA GLY A 67 16.54 12.64 10.92
C GLY A 67 16.63 13.77 11.94
N ARG A 68 16.04 13.59 13.12
CA ARG A 68 15.93 14.63 14.14
C ARG A 68 16.97 14.47 15.26
N LEU A 69 17.16 13.24 15.74
CA LEU A 69 18.04 12.96 16.89
C LEU A 69 19.45 12.48 16.46
N ARG A 70 19.68 12.25 15.18
CA ARG A 70 20.95 11.76 14.61
C ARG A 70 21.38 10.38 15.16
N ALA A 71 20.48 9.62 15.74
CA ALA A 71 20.73 8.32 16.39
C ALA A 71 20.59 7.15 15.40
N ARG A 72 21.35 7.18 14.28
CA ARG A 72 21.26 6.19 13.20
C ARG A 72 21.55 4.76 13.68
N ASN A 73 22.68 4.54 14.35
CA ASN A 73 23.09 3.20 14.77
C ASN A 73 22.10 2.59 15.76
N ALA A 74 21.62 3.36 16.73
CA ALA A 74 20.61 2.90 17.68
C ALA A 74 19.26 2.57 17.01
N ALA A 75 18.89 3.28 15.94
CA ALA A 75 17.69 2.95 15.16
C ALA A 75 17.85 1.65 14.35
N VAL A 76 19.05 1.34 13.83
CA VAL A 76 19.35 0.05 13.20
C VAL A 76 19.31 -1.06 14.23
N ASP A 77 19.95 -0.89 15.39
CA ASP A 77 19.96 -1.87 16.47
C ASP A 77 18.54 -2.19 16.97
N ALA A 78 17.71 -1.16 17.15
CA ALA A 78 16.32 -1.32 17.54
C ALA A 78 15.53 -2.15 16.50
N SER A 79 15.74 -1.88 15.20
CA SER A 79 15.07 -2.60 14.13
C SER A 79 15.49 -4.08 14.06
N VAL A 80 16.78 -4.37 14.23
CA VAL A 80 17.32 -5.73 14.24
C VAL A 80 16.82 -6.50 15.46
N LEU A 81 16.93 -5.91 16.67
CA LEU A 81 16.47 -6.55 17.90
C LEU A 81 14.96 -6.88 17.84
N TYR A 82 14.16 -5.93 17.35
CA TYR A 82 12.73 -6.15 17.20
C TYR A 82 12.42 -7.27 16.21
N ALA A 83 13.10 -7.33 15.07
CA ALA A 83 12.90 -8.39 14.08
C ALA A 83 13.29 -9.77 14.66
N VAL A 84 14.39 -9.86 15.41
CA VAL A 84 14.78 -11.11 16.11
C VAL A 84 13.75 -11.52 17.15
N ALA A 85 13.26 -10.56 17.95
CA ALA A 85 12.19 -10.86 18.91
C ALA A 85 10.89 -11.31 18.22
N MET A 86 10.50 -10.68 17.12
CA MET A 86 9.34 -11.08 16.32
C MET A 86 9.52 -12.46 15.68
N ALA A 87 10.73 -12.78 15.20
CA ALA A 87 11.04 -14.12 14.70
C ALA A 87 10.83 -15.19 15.80
N GLY A 88 11.31 -14.92 17.02
CA GLY A 88 11.09 -15.80 18.17
C GLY A 88 9.60 -15.98 18.50
N VAL A 89 8.83 -14.89 18.57
CA VAL A 89 7.38 -14.94 18.84
C VAL A 89 6.63 -15.70 17.75
N LEU A 90 6.93 -15.45 16.47
CA LEU A 90 6.27 -16.12 15.35
C LEU A 90 6.62 -17.61 15.29
N LEU A 91 7.86 -17.98 15.56
CA LEU A 91 8.27 -19.39 15.62
C LEU A 91 7.60 -20.12 16.80
N LEU A 92 7.55 -19.51 17.98
CA LEU A 92 6.87 -20.09 19.14
C LEU A 92 5.36 -20.24 18.94
N SER A 93 4.75 -19.29 18.21
CA SER A 93 3.32 -19.33 17.90
C SER A 93 3.01 -20.14 16.63
N ALA A 94 4.01 -20.64 15.91
CA ALA A 94 3.82 -21.31 14.62
C ALA A 94 2.83 -22.51 14.67
N PRO A 95 2.81 -23.40 15.68
CA PRO A 95 1.83 -24.47 15.73
C PRO A 95 0.38 -23.96 15.86
N LEU A 96 0.17 -22.94 16.70
CA LEU A 96 -1.14 -22.31 16.89
C LEU A 96 -1.60 -21.57 15.63
N THR A 97 -0.70 -20.78 15.05
CA THR A 97 -1.00 -20.00 13.84
C THR A 97 -1.17 -20.89 12.61
N LEU A 98 -0.48 -22.02 12.53
CA LEU A 98 -0.70 -23.03 11.47
C LEU A 98 -2.11 -23.64 11.60
N GLY A 99 -2.52 -24.02 12.82
CA GLY A 99 -3.87 -24.53 13.07
C GLY A 99 -4.97 -23.55 12.68
N LEU A 100 -4.81 -22.27 13.06
CA LEU A 100 -5.72 -21.20 12.65
C LEU A 100 -5.64 -20.93 11.14
N GLY A 101 -4.45 -21.00 10.55
CA GLY A 101 -4.23 -20.81 9.11
C GLY A 101 -4.93 -21.87 8.27
N GLN A 102 -5.00 -23.11 8.73
CA GLN A 102 -5.73 -24.17 8.04
C GLN A 102 -7.25 -23.96 8.01
N LEU A 103 -7.80 -23.14 8.93
CA LEU A 103 -9.21 -22.73 8.85
C LEU A 103 -9.46 -21.76 7.69
N LEU A 104 -8.46 -20.97 7.32
CA LEU A 104 -8.55 -20.00 6.21
C LEU A 104 -8.12 -20.62 4.87
N ILE A 105 -7.15 -21.51 4.90
CA ILE A 105 -6.54 -22.16 3.74
C ILE A 105 -6.37 -23.63 4.04
N PRO A 106 -7.39 -24.47 3.83
CA PRO A 106 -7.30 -25.92 4.04
C PRO A 106 -6.18 -26.54 3.18
N GLY A 107 -5.40 -27.44 3.78
CA GLY A 107 -4.30 -28.12 3.10
C GLY A 107 -2.99 -27.34 3.01
N LEU A 108 -2.86 -26.22 3.72
CA LEU A 108 -1.63 -25.45 3.78
C LEU A 108 -0.47 -26.27 4.33
N SER A 109 0.60 -26.41 3.54
CA SER A 109 1.78 -27.15 3.94
C SER A 109 2.64 -26.40 4.95
N LEU A 110 3.31 -27.12 5.84
CA LEU A 110 4.22 -26.51 6.83
C LEU A 110 5.36 -25.68 6.18
N PRO A 111 6.01 -26.14 5.09
CA PRO A 111 7.03 -25.31 4.41
C PRO A 111 6.50 -23.96 3.94
N VAL A 112 5.32 -23.92 3.29
CA VAL A 112 4.68 -22.68 2.83
C VAL A 112 4.38 -21.77 4.01
N TRP A 113 3.89 -22.34 5.14
CA TRP A 113 3.62 -21.56 6.34
C TRP A 113 4.88 -20.92 6.93
N LEU A 114 5.94 -21.72 7.11
CA LEU A 114 7.22 -21.22 7.65
C LEU A 114 7.85 -20.17 6.74
N THR A 115 7.77 -20.35 5.42
CA THR A 115 8.21 -19.34 4.43
C THR A 115 7.43 -18.03 4.59
N GLY A 116 6.11 -18.13 4.79
CA GLY A 116 5.25 -16.96 5.04
C GLY A 116 5.62 -16.21 6.32
N LEU A 117 5.90 -16.91 7.42
CA LEU A 117 6.40 -16.30 8.65
C LEU A 117 7.77 -15.63 8.44
N GLY A 118 8.67 -16.27 7.71
CA GLY A 118 9.97 -15.70 7.34
C GLY A 118 9.84 -14.43 6.51
N LEU A 119 8.88 -14.37 5.58
CA LEU A 119 8.55 -13.17 4.81
C LEU A 119 8.10 -12.01 5.71
N ILE A 120 7.26 -12.27 6.72
CA ILE A 120 6.85 -11.24 7.68
C ILE A 120 8.06 -10.70 8.44
N VAL A 121 8.95 -11.56 8.94
CA VAL A 121 10.17 -11.15 9.66
C VAL A 121 11.09 -10.30 8.78
N LEU A 122 11.34 -10.75 7.54
CA LEU A 122 12.16 -9.97 6.60
C LEU A 122 11.52 -8.63 6.24
N THR A 123 10.18 -8.59 6.13
CA THR A 123 9.45 -7.32 5.91
C THR A 123 9.63 -6.37 7.08
N VAL A 124 9.65 -6.87 8.32
CA VAL A 124 9.95 -6.05 9.51
C VAL A 124 11.35 -5.44 9.41
N LEU A 125 12.35 -6.23 9.04
CA LEU A 125 13.72 -5.73 8.84
C LEU A 125 13.79 -4.70 7.71
N GLU A 126 13.20 -5.00 6.55
CA GLU A 126 13.17 -4.07 5.41
C GLU A 126 12.56 -2.72 5.77
N LYS A 127 11.41 -2.72 6.45
CA LYS A 127 10.73 -1.49 6.89
C LYS A 127 11.59 -0.67 7.84
N GLY A 128 12.26 -1.32 8.79
CA GLY A 128 13.21 -0.66 9.67
C GLY A 128 14.37 -0.01 8.90
N GLN A 129 14.98 -0.75 7.97
CA GLN A 129 16.06 -0.25 7.12
C GLN A 129 15.61 0.95 6.26
N LEU A 130 14.44 0.86 5.63
CA LEU A 130 13.89 1.95 4.82
C LEU A 130 13.67 3.21 5.66
N GLY A 131 13.18 3.08 6.89
CA GLY A 131 13.02 4.20 7.82
C GLY A 131 14.35 4.88 8.16
N VAL A 132 15.37 4.10 8.46
CA VAL A 132 16.73 4.60 8.74
C VAL A 132 17.34 5.30 7.51
N LEU A 133 17.25 4.69 6.33
CA LEU A 133 17.78 5.25 5.08
C LEU A 133 17.09 6.56 4.71
N LEU A 134 15.78 6.64 4.90
CA LEU A 134 15.00 7.85 4.64
C LEU A 134 15.39 8.97 5.63
N GLY A 135 15.53 8.65 6.92
CA GLY A 135 15.96 9.59 7.94
C GLY A 135 17.38 10.11 7.76
N ASP A 136 18.29 9.25 7.26
CA ASP A 136 19.70 9.59 6.94
C ASP A 136 19.84 10.34 5.59
N GLY A 137 18.73 10.53 4.87
CA GLY A 137 18.73 11.20 3.56
C GLY A 137 19.39 10.38 2.42
N ARG A 138 19.59 9.08 2.62
CA ARG A 138 20.23 8.17 1.65
C ARG A 138 19.23 7.68 0.60
N MET A 139 18.60 8.63 -0.11
CA MET A 139 17.51 8.37 -1.06
C MET A 139 17.85 7.36 -2.16
N ARG A 140 19.13 7.27 -2.58
CA ARG A 140 19.55 6.28 -3.60
C ARG A 140 19.42 4.85 -3.08
N MET A 141 19.89 4.59 -1.85
CA MET A 141 19.76 3.26 -1.23
C MET A 141 18.32 2.93 -0.90
N TYR A 142 17.56 3.91 -0.38
CA TYR A 142 16.13 3.79 -0.15
C TYR A 142 15.37 3.32 -1.39
N SER A 143 15.69 3.87 -2.57
CA SER A 143 15.05 3.50 -3.84
C SER A 143 15.64 2.21 -4.46
N LEU A 144 16.88 1.86 -4.13
CA LEU A 144 17.57 0.68 -4.67
C LEU A 144 17.03 -0.62 -4.05
N LEU A 145 16.74 -0.66 -2.74
CA LEU A 145 16.32 -1.89 -2.06
C LEU A 145 15.04 -2.51 -2.67
N PRO A 146 13.94 -1.75 -2.90
CA PRO A 146 12.76 -2.29 -3.59
C PRO A 146 13.05 -2.76 -5.02
N LEU A 147 13.99 -2.08 -5.72
CA LEU A 147 14.39 -2.47 -7.06
C LEU A 147 15.16 -3.81 -7.05
N VAL A 148 16.11 -3.98 -6.13
CA VAL A 148 16.83 -5.26 -5.93
C VAL A 148 15.84 -6.38 -5.64
N PHE A 149 14.90 -6.15 -4.73
CA PHE A 149 13.86 -7.12 -4.39
C PHE A 149 13.05 -7.54 -5.62
N VAL A 150 12.44 -6.58 -6.33
CA VAL A 150 11.52 -6.92 -7.42
C VAL A 150 12.26 -7.53 -8.61
N ALA A 151 13.49 -7.08 -8.90
CA ALA A 151 14.32 -7.65 -9.96
C ALA A 151 14.75 -9.09 -9.64
N ALA A 152 15.23 -9.35 -8.42
CA ALA A 152 15.60 -10.69 -7.98
C ALA A 152 14.37 -11.63 -7.97
N TYR A 153 13.22 -11.15 -7.52
CA TYR A 153 11.97 -11.92 -7.51
C TYR A 153 11.51 -12.29 -8.92
N LEU A 154 11.53 -11.32 -9.86
CA LEU A 154 11.19 -11.60 -11.25
C LEU A 154 12.18 -12.57 -11.90
N LEU A 155 13.50 -12.34 -11.76
CA LEU A 155 14.53 -13.21 -12.34
C LEU A 155 14.47 -14.64 -11.80
N GLY A 156 14.23 -14.80 -10.50
CA GLY A 156 14.05 -16.10 -9.88
C GLY A 156 12.84 -16.85 -10.42
N ASN A 157 11.69 -16.16 -10.55
CA ASN A 157 10.48 -16.76 -11.11
C ASN A 157 10.61 -17.05 -12.62
N LEU A 158 11.32 -16.22 -13.38
CA LEU A 158 11.64 -16.52 -14.78
C LEU A 158 12.51 -17.77 -14.90
N ALA A 159 13.49 -17.92 -14.02
CA ALA A 159 14.34 -19.12 -14.00
C ALA A 159 13.54 -20.38 -13.68
N LEU A 160 12.59 -20.33 -12.72
CA LEU A 160 11.68 -21.46 -12.44
C LEU A 160 10.76 -21.75 -13.63
N ALA A 161 10.20 -20.71 -14.25
CA ALA A 161 9.33 -20.88 -15.42
C ALA A 161 10.08 -21.51 -16.61
N TRP A 162 11.35 -21.15 -16.83
CA TRP A 162 12.18 -21.76 -17.85
C TRP A 162 12.47 -23.24 -17.60
N GLN A 163 12.55 -23.65 -16.33
CA GLN A 163 12.73 -25.05 -15.95
C GLN A 163 11.40 -25.88 -16.02
N GLY A 164 10.27 -25.20 -16.31
CA GLY A 164 8.94 -25.82 -16.37
C GLY A 164 8.41 -26.24 -14.97
N GLN A 165 8.96 -25.69 -13.91
CA GLN A 165 8.64 -26.03 -12.52
C GLN A 165 8.29 -24.75 -11.76
N VAL A 166 7.05 -24.32 -11.81
CA VAL A 166 6.57 -23.22 -10.95
C VAL A 166 5.46 -23.77 -10.05
N GLU A 167 5.85 -24.11 -8.82
CA GLU A 167 4.93 -24.47 -7.75
C GLU A 167 4.87 -23.36 -6.70
N LEU A 168 3.81 -23.34 -5.90
CA LEU A 168 3.59 -22.30 -4.90
C LEU A 168 4.74 -22.17 -3.89
N ASP A 169 5.24 -23.30 -3.37
CA ASP A 169 6.34 -23.34 -2.39
C ASP A 169 7.65 -22.79 -2.98
N GLN A 170 7.95 -23.11 -4.23
CA GLN A 170 9.11 -22.58 -4.95
C GLN A 170 8.98 -21.08 -5.20
N ALA A 171 7.81 -20.60 -5.65
CA ALA A 171 7.56 -19.17 -5.86
C ALA A 171 7.66 -18.38 -4.55
N MET A 172 7.19 -18.94 -3.44
CA MET A 172 7.33 -18.35 -2.11
C MET A 172 8.77 -18.37 -1.60
N ALA A 173 9.52 -19.45 -1.87
CA ALA A 173 10.95 -19.52 -1.53
C ALA A 173 11.76 -18.48 -2.31
N VAL A 174 11.48 -18.28 -3.62
CA VAL A 174 12.09 -17.22 -4.43
C VAL A 174 11.72 -15.84 -3.87
N TRP A 175 10.48 -15.63 -3.42
CA TRP A 175 10.10 -14.38 -2.77
C TRP A 175 10.90 -14.14 -1.49
N LEU A 176 11.02 -15.16 -0.62
CA LEU A 176 11.82 -15.09 0.60
C LEU A 176 13.30 -14.78 0.30
N ALA A 177 13.89 -15.47 -0.68
CA ALA A 177 15.28 -15.26 -1.09
C ALA A 177 15.51 -13.85 -1.67
N ALA A 178 14.60 -13.38 -2.51
CA ALA A 178 14.68 -12.03 -3.11
C ALA A 178 14.57 -10.92 -2.06
N LEU A 179 13.64 -11.07 -1.10
CA LEU A 179 13.50 -10.13 0.02
C LEU A 179 14.73 -10.21 0.95
N GLY A 180 15.22 -11.43 1.22
CA GLY A 180 16.45 -11.65 1.98
C GLY A 180 17.67 -10.99 1.33
N LEU A 181 17.79 -11.06 0.01
CA LEU A 181 18.84 -10.36 -0.74
C LEU A 181 18.75 -8.84 -0.58
N ALA A 182 17.56 -8.26 -0.72
CA ALA A 182 17.37 -6.82 -0.53
C ALA A 182 17.72 -6.39 0.90
N VAL A 183 17.29 -7.15 1.91
CA VAL A 183 17.64 -6.92 3.32
C VAL A 183 19.15 -7.03 3.54
N ALA A 184 19.81 -8.05 2.97
CA ALA A 184 21.27 -8.23 3.06
C ALA A 184 22.05 -7.06 2.44
N VAL A 185 21.63 -6.57 1.27
CA VAL A 185 22.20 -5.36 0.64
C VAL A 185 22.04 -4.14 1.53
N GLY A 186 20.89 -3.96 2.17
CA GLY A 186 20.63 -2.89 3.13
C GLY A 186 21.55 -2.99 4.36
N MET A 187 21.71 -4.19 4.94
CA MET A 187 22.60 -4.42 6.09
C MET A 187 24.07 -4.19 5.71
N ALA A 188 24.52 -4.67 4.55
CA ALA A 188 25.87 -4.42 4.06
C ALA A 188 26.17 -2.92 3.92
N ALA A 189 25.18 -2.13 3.49
CA ALA A 189 25.32 -0.67 3.41
C ALA A 189 25.46 0.01 4.78
N PHE A 190 24.88 -0.54 5.85
CA PHE A 190 25.07 -0.03 7.22
C PHE A 190 26.43 -0.45 7.78
N ILE A 191 26.84 -1.71 7.61
CA ILE A 191 28.17 -2.21 8.02
C ILE A 191 29.26 -1.40 7.32
N GLY A 192 29.14 -1.17 6.02
CA GLY A 192 30.10 -0.37 5.24
C GLY A 192 30.21 1.10 5.68
N THR A 193 29.25 1.60 6.45
CA THR A 193 29.30 2.95 7.05
C THR A 193 29.64 2.94 8.54
N GLY A 194 30.21 1.85 9.04
CA GLY A 194 30.75 1.74 10.40
C GLY A 194 29.71 1.38 11.47
N TRP A 195 28.52 0.90 11.09
CA TRP A 195 27.58 0.36 12.07
C TRP A 195 28.14 -0.94 12.70
N ARG A 196 28.00 -1.06 13.99
CA ARG A 196 28.31 -2.27 14.75
C ARG A 196 27.13 -2.60 15.64
N PRO A 197 26.70 -3.88 15.71
CA PRO A 197 25.58 -4.30 16.56
C PRO A 197 25.79 -3.91 18.02
N ALA A 198 24.77 -3.28 18.61
CA ALA A 198 24.72 -2.95 20.03
C ALA A 198 23.26 -3.07 20.52
N LEU A 199 23.07 -3.05 21.84
CA LEU A 199 21.72 -2.96 22.39
C LEU A 199 21.22 -1.51 22.25
N PRO A 200 20.00 -1.28 21.71
CA PRO A 200 19.44 0.05 21.59
C PRO A 200 19.16 0.64 22.97
N ASP A 201 19.40 1.93 23.15
CA ASP A 201 19.06 2.62 24.37
C ASP A 201 17.52 2.76 24.51
N ARG A 202 17.06 2.83 25.79
CA ARG A 202 15.62 2.90 26.10
C ARG A 202 14.97 4.18 25.57
N ASP A 203 15.70 5.28 25.52
CA ASP A 203 15.18 6.57 25.08
C ASP A 203 14.94 6.58 23.59
N THR A 204 15.89 6.08 22.80
CA THR A 204 15.73 5.89 21.34
C THR A 204 14.54 5.00 21.04
N TRP A 205 14.43 3.85 21.72
CA TRP A 205 13.31 2.94 21.56
C TRP A 205 11.96 3.62 21.87
N GLY A 206 11.90 4.31 23.01
CA GLY A 206 10.70 5.05 23.44
C GLY A 206 10.27 6.13 22.46
N HIS A 207 11.23 6.83 21.86
CA HIS A 207 10.96 7.84 20.82
C HIS A 207 10.46 7.21 19.52
N MET A 208 11.09 6.12 19.07
CA MET A 208 10.65 5.40 17.86
C MET A 208 9.20 4.92 18.01
N LEU A 209 8.86 4.28 19.13
CA LEU A 209 7.52 3.76 19.37
C LEU A 209 6.48 4.89 19.47
N ARG A 210 6.75 5.92 20.26
CA ARG A 210 5.82 7.04 20.50
C ARG A 210 5.49 7.81 19.21
N VAL A 211 6.49 8.05 18.38
CA VAL A 211 6.30 8.78 17.11
C VAL A 211 5.73 7.85 16.03
N GLY A 212 6.27 6.64 15.94
CA GLY A 212 5.90 5.67 14.92
C GLY A 212 4.45 5.18 15.04
N ALA A 213 3.97 4.95 16.26
CA ALA A 213 2.61 4.47 16.50
C ALA A 213 1.51 5.51 16.22
N ARG A 214 1.88 6.79 16.03
CA ARG A 214 0.88 7.83 15.71
C ARG A 214 0.24 7.56 14.37
N GLY A 215 -1.09 7.52 14.36
CA GLY A 215 -1.87 7.29 13.15
C GLY A 215 -1.89 5.84 12.66
N GLU A 216 -1.28 4.89 13.40
CA GLU A 216 -1.23 3.48 13.00
C GLU A 216 -2.62 2.87 12.86
N VAL A 217 -3.50 3.15 13.81
CA VAL A 217 -4.90 2.67 13.77
C VAL A 217 -5.61 3.13 12.49
N ALA A 218 -5.43 4.38 12.10
CA ALA A 218 -6.02 4.90 10.86
C ALA A 218 -5.48 4.16 9.63
N LEU A 219 -4.17 3.87 9.58
CA LEU A 219 -3.55 3.13 8.48
C LEU A 219 -4.03 1.69 8.41
N VAL A 220 -4.12 1.01 9.55
CA VAL A 220 -4.64 -0.37 9.64
C VAL A 220 -6.09 -0.43 9.17
N LEU A 221 -6.93 0.51 9.59
CA LEU A 221 -8.33 0.57 9.16
C LEU A 221 -8.46 0.81 7.65
N VAL A 222 -7.65 1.71 7.09
CA VAL A 222 -7.61 1.93 5.63
C VAL A 222 -7.11 0.68 4.91
N PHE A 223 -6.09 0.01 5.41
CA PHE A 223 -5.59 -1.23 4.82
C PHE A 223 -6.66 -2.33 4.84
N LEU A 224 -7.31 -2.54 5.99
CA LEU A 224 -8.39 -3.53 6.10
C LEU A 224 -9.56 -3.18 5.18
N LEU A 225 -9.92 -1.91 5.07
CA LEU A 225 -10.94 -1.46 4.11
C LEU A 225 -10.59 -1.89 2.67
N PHE A 226 -9.30 -1.82 2.29
CA PHE A 226 -8.84 -2.14 0.93
C PHE A 226 -8.53 -3.62 0.68
N LYS A 227 -8.41 -4.46 1.71
CA LYS A 227 -7.89 -5.84 1.55
C LYS A 227 -8.67 -6.90 2.34
N SER A 228 -9.63 -6.55 3.19
CA SER A 228 -10.38 -7.54 3.97
C SER A 228 -11.30 -8.42 3.12
N ASP A 229 -11.75 -7.93 2.00
CA ASP A 229 -12.55 -8.64 1.00
C ASP A 229 -11.85 -9.91 0.49
N VAL A 230 -10.52 -9.87 0.33
CA VAL A 230 -9.72 -11.03 -0.10
C VAL A 230 -9.90 -12.23 0.85
N PHE A 231 -9.95 -11.99 2.17
CA PHE A 231 -10.18 -13.04 3.16
C PHE A 231 -11.60 -13.60 3.10
N LEU A 232 -12.60 -12.73 2.89
CA LEU A 232 -14.00 -13.15 2.78
C LEU A 232 -14.24 -13.92 1.47
N VAL A 233 -13.64 -13.48 0.35
CA VAL A 233 -13.66 -14.25 -0.91
C VAL A 233 -13.02 -15.62 -0.72
N SER A 234 -11.89 -15.71 -0.02
CA SER A 234 -11.25 -16.99 0.29
C SER A 234 -12.16 -17.90 1.10
N HIS A 235 -12.78 -17.36 2.16
CA HIS A 235 -13.62 -18.13 3.07
C HIS A 235 -14.87 -18.69 2.38
N TYR A 236 -15.56 -17.90 1.56
CA TYR A 236 -16.81 -18.31 0.93
C TYR A 236 -16.64 -19.04 -0.41
N LEU A 237 -15.61 -18.69 -1.19
CA LEU A 237 -15.49 -19.13 -2.59
C LEU A 237 -14.19 -19.91 -2.87
N GLY A 238 -13.29 -19.97 -1.90
CA GLY A 238 -12.01 -20.68 -2.01
C GLY A 238 -10.92 -19.93 -2.77
N PRO A 239 -9.69 -20.48 -2.78
CA PRO A 239 -8.49 -19.81 -3.32
C PRO A 239 -8.57 -19.47 -4.82
N ALA A 240 -9.18 -20.33 -5.65
CA ALA A 240 -9.31 -20.09 -7.08
C ALA A 240 -10.05 -18.77 -7.39
N SER A 241 -11.09 -18.47 -6.60
CA SER A 241 -11.84 -17.20 -6.71
C SER A 241 -11.03 -16.02 -6.24
N VAL A 242 -10.15 -16.21 -5.24
CA VAL A 242 -9.17 -15.20 -4.83
C VAL A 242 -8.20 -14.89 -5.96
N GLY A 243 -7.77 -15.90 -6.73
CA GLY A 243 -6.95 -15.71 -7.93
C GLY A 243 -7.62 -14.80 -8.95
N VAL A 244 -8.88 -15.07 -9.28
CA VAL A 244 -9.69 -14.26 -10.21
C VAL A 244 -9.87 -12.83 -9.68
N TYR A 245 -10.27 -12.69 -8.41
CA TYR A 245 -10.43 -11.38 -7.76
C TYR A 245 -9.11 -10.62 -7.67
N GLY A 246 -8.02 -11.32 -7.37
CA GLY A 246 -6.67 -10.77 -7.30
C GLY A 246 -6.19 -10.19 -8.64
N VAL A 247 -6.52 -10.83 -9.77
CA VAL A 247 -6.25 -10.28 -11.10
C VAL A 247 -7.04 -9.00 -11.34
N ALA A 248 -8.34 -8.97 -11.02
CA ALA A 248 -9.14 -7.75 -11.13
C ALA A 248 -8.57 -6.61 -10.27
N THR A 249 -8.19 -6.90 -9.03
CA THR A 249 -7.62 -5.90 -8.12
C THR A 249 -6.23 -5.41 -8.54
N ASN A 250 -5.41 -6.19 -9.27
CA ASN A 250 -4.14 -5.71 -9.81
C ASN A 250 -4.32 -4.50 -10.73
N PHE A 251 -5.33 -4.52 -11.62
CA PHE A 251 -5.62 -3.38 -12.49
C PHE A 251 -6.11 -2.17 -11.72
N THR A 252 -6.95 -2.38 -10.71
CA THR A 252 -7.43 -1.28 -9.87
C THR A 252 -6.33 -0.71 -8.96
N ASP A 253 -5.43 -1.54 -8.45
CA ASP A 253 -4.24 -1.11 -7.71
C ASP A 253 -3.31 -0.27 -8.59
N MET A 254 -3.19 -0.60 -9.90
CA MET A 254 -2.47 0.26 -10.87
C MET A 254 -3.09 1.64 -10.97
N MET A 255 -4.38 1.71 -11.17
CA MET A 255 -5.12 2.95 -11.28
C MET A 255 -4.91 3.84 -10.05
N GLN A 256 -4.81 3.26 -8.85
CA GLN A 256 -4.65 3.97 -7.58
C GLN A 256 -3.23 4.56 -7.36
N ARG A 257 -2.23 4.19 -8.18
CA ARG A 257 -0.84 4.68 -8.01
C ARG A 257 -0.72 6.18 -8.18
N VAL A 258 -1.34 6.74 -9.22
CA VAL A 258 -1.28 8.19 -9.48
C VAL A 258 -1.96 9.01 -8.37
N PRO A 259 -3.20 8.68 -7.93
CA PRO A 259 -3.80 9.24 -6.72
C PRO A 259 -2.90 9.23 -5.50
N ASN A 260 -2.24 8.08 -5.21
CA ASN A 260 -1.38 7.94 -4.04
C ASN A 260 -0.14 8.83 -4.12
N VAL A 261 0.51 8.94 -5.29
CA VAL A 261 1.64 9.87 -5.49
C VAL A 261 1.19 11.31 -5.30
N ALA A 262 0.05 11.71 -5.87
CA ALA A 262 -0.52 13.05 -5.70
C ALA A 262 -0.82 13.34 -4.22
N ALA A 263 -1.35 12.37 -3.48
CA ALA A 263 -1.64 12.45 -2.05
C ALA A 263 -0.36 12.69 -1.22
N VAL A 264 0.73 11.97 -1.50
CA VAL A 264 2.03 12.14 -0.81
C VAL A 264 2.63 13.53 -1.06
N VAL A 265 2.59 14.00 -2.31
CA VAL A 265 3.06 15.36 -2.64
C VAL A 265 2.25 16.43 -1.93
N LEU A 266 0.91 16.27 -1.90
CA LEU A 266 0.02 17.19 -1.20
C LEU A 266 0.29 17.19 0.31
N PHE A 267 0.45 16.00 0.93
CA PHE A 267 0.77 15.86 2.35
C PHE A 267 1.97 16.73 2.74
N SER A 268 3.06 16.67 1.95
CA SER A 268 4.26 17.44 2.24
C SER A 268 4.02 18.96 2.20
N LYS A 269 3.13 19.44 1.33
CA LYS A 269 2.75 20.86 1.24
C LYS A 269 1.83 21.28 2.39
N VAL A 270 0.89 20.43 2.77
CA VAL A 270 0.00 20.69 3.92
C VAL A 270 0.81 20.82 5.22
N VAL A 271 1.74 19.90 5.46
CA VAL A 271 2.60 19.92 6.66
C VAL A 271 3.46 21.20 6.72
N ARG A 272 3.87 21.75 5.57
CA ARG A 272 4.61 23.02 5.50
C ARG A 272 3.72 24.26 5.58
N GLY A 273 2.41 24.09 5.68
CA GLY A 273 1.47 25.24 5.68
C GLY A 273 1.27 25.92 4.32
N GLU A 274 1.72 25.28 3.23
CA GLU A 274 1.66 25.84 1.87
C GLU A 274 0.28 25.62 1.19
N ASP A 275 -0.64 24.86 1.82
CA ASP A 275 -1.95 24.56 1.26
C ASP A 275 -3.07 25.35 1.93
N SER A 276 -3.68 26.25 1.18
CA SER A 276 -4.87 27.02 1.57
C SER A 276 -6.21 26.29 1.34
N GLY A 277 -6.20 25.01 0.97
CA GLY A 277 -7.38 24.25 0.55
C GLY A 277 -7.67 24.31 -0.95
N ARG A 278 -7.28 25.39 -1.64
CA ARG A 278 -7.44 25.51 -3.11
C ARG A 278 -6.58 24.50 -3.86
N LEU A 279 -5.34 24.28 -3.40
CA LEU A 279 -4.45 23.28 -3.98
C LEU A 279 -5.02 21.86 -3.81
N THR A 280 -5.53 21.53 -2.62
CA THR A 280 -6.18 20.24 -2.36
C THR A 280 -7.35 20.02 -3.33
N LEU A 281 -8.24 21.01 -3.51
CA LEU A 281 -9.36 20.91 -4.45
C LEU A 281 -8.88 20.75 -5.89
N GLN A 282 -7.86 21.48 -6.29
CA GLN A 282 -7.29 21.37 -7.64
C GLN A 282 -6.70 19.97 -7.89
N VAL A 283 -5.93 19.44 -6.95
CA VAL A 283 -5.36 18.09 -7.04
C VAL A 283 -6.47 17.04 -7.05
N ALA A 284 -7.49 17.18 -6.18
CA ALA A 284 -8.64 16.27 -6.14
C ALA A 284 -9.41 16.23 -7.47
N ARG A 285 -9.61 17.39 -8.13
CA ARG A 285 -10.22 17.46 -9.46
C ARG A 285 -9.40 16.70 -10.51
N TRP A 286 -8.08 16.96 -10.59
CA TRP A 286 -7.20 16.25 -11.51
C TRP A 286 -7.22 14.74 -11.28
N VAL A 287 -7.16 14.30 -10.02
CA VAL A 287 -7.23 12.88 -9.65
C VAL A 287 -8.58 12.28 -10.03
N LEU A 288 -9.69 12.98 -9.76
CA LEU A 288 -11.03 12.50 -10.11
C LEU A 288 -11.17 12.25 -11.61
N TRP A 289 -10.82 13.25 -12.43
CA TRP A 289 -10.93 13.15 -13.90
C TRP A 289 -9.94 12.16 -14.49
N PHE A 290 -8.72 12.08 -13.96
CA PHE A 290 -7.74 11.05 -14.32
C PHE A 290 -8.28 9.64 -14.00
N SER A 291 -8.78 9.43 -12.77
CA SER A 291 -9.32 8.14 -12.36
C SER A 291 -10.55 7.74 -13.18
N LEU A 292 -11.41 8.71 -13.53
CA LEU A 292 -12.55 8.47 -14.41
C LEU A 292 -12.09 8.07 -15.82
N ALA A 293 -11.10 8.75 -16.38
CA ALA A 293 -10.53 8.40 -17.68
C ALA A 293 -9.92 6.99 -17.68
N CYS A 294 -9.14 6.65 -16.64
CA CYS A 294 -8.60 5.29 -16.45
C CYS A 294 -9.72 4.24 -16.34
N ALA A 295 -10.79 4.53 -15.57
CA ALA A 295 -11.92 3.63 -15.41
C ALA A 295 -12.62 3.38 -16.75
N LEU A 296 -12.89 4.43 -17.52
CA LEU A 296 -13.49 4.29 -18.87
C LEU A 296 -12.59 3.51 -19.83
N THR A 297 -11.27 3.72 -19.76
CA THR A 297 -10.29 2.94 -20.53
C THR A 297 -10.33 1.46 -20.14
N LEU A 298 -10.40 1.15 -18.84
CA LEU A 298 -10.49 -0.24 -18.36
C LEU A 298 -11.84 -0.89 -18.71
N VAL A 299 -12.93 -0.14 -18.76
CA VAL A 299 -14.21 -0.66 -19.28
C VAL A 299 -14.10 -0.98 -20.77
N GLY A 300 -13.51 -0.10 -21.59
CA GLY A 300 -13.38 -0.30 -23.04
C GLY A 300 -12.34 -1.34 -23.44
N LEU A 301 -11.15 -1.25 -22.85
CA LEU A 301 -9.99 -2.08 -23.24
C LEU A 301 -9.67 -3.20 -22.25
N GLY A 302 -10.38 -3.29 -21.12
CA GLY A 302 -10.05 -4.23 -20.04
C GLY A 302 -10.09 -5.69 -20.48
N ARG A 303 -11.00 -6.09 -21.37
CA ARG A 303 -11.02 -7.44 -21.93
C ARG A 303 -9.76 -7.74 -22.75
N LEU A 304 -9.30 -6.79 -23.56
CA LEU A 304 -8.07 -6.94 -24.34
C LEU A 304 -6.84 -6.99 -23.42
N LEU A 305 -6.77 -6.11 -22.43
CA LEU A 305 -5.67 -6.08 -21.47
C LEU A 305 -5.60 -7.39 -20.66
N LEU A 306 -6.76 -7.94 -20.25
CA LEU A 306 -6.83 -9.25 -19.58
C LEU A 306 -6.38 -10.37 -20.54
N ALA A 307 -6.84 -10.39 -21.78
CA ALA A 307 -6.45 -11.42 -22.75
C ALA A 307 -4.94 -11.43 -23.03
N VAL A 308 -4.27 -10.27 -22.96
CA VAL A 308 -2.83 -10.17 -23.18
C VAL A 308 -2.03 -10.48 -21.90
N ALA A 309 -2.43 -9.90 -20.76
CA ALA A 309 -1.64 -10.01 -19.53
C ALA A 309 -2.03 -11.20 -18.64
N PHE A 310 -3.30 -11.65 -18.70
CA PHE A 310 -3.85 -12.71 -17.85
C PHE A 310 -4.84 -13.58 -18.66
N PRO A 311 -4.37 -14.31 -19.69
CA PRO A 311 -5.24 -15.05 -20.62
C PRO A 311 -6.09 -16.10 -19.92
N ASP A 312 -5.64 -16.67 -18.83
CA ASP A 312 -6.34 -17.72 -18.05
C ASP A 312 -7.44 -17.17 -17.12
N TYR A 313 -7.63 -15.84 -17.10
CA TYR A 313 -8.55 -15.16 -16.17
C TYR A 313 -9.59 -14.27 -16.85
N PRO A 314 -10.31 -14.72 -17.88
CA PRO A 314 -11.32 -13.91 -18.56
C PRO A 314 -12.44 -13.47 -17.60
N ASP A 315 -12.73 -14.30 -16.58
CA ASP A 315 -13.77 -14.05 -15.58
C ASP A 315 -13.44 -12.86 -14.66
N ALA A 316 -12.17 -12.40 -14.63
CA ALA A 316 -11.76 -11.23 -13.84
C ALA A 316 -12.31 -9.90 -14.40
N TYR A 317 -12.84 -9.88 -15.64
CA TYR A 317 -13.37 -8.66 -16.22
C TYR A 317 -14.61 -8.13 -15.50
N ALA A 318 -15.55 -9.00 -15.14
CA ALA A 318 -16.78 -8.57 -14.48
C ALA A 318 -16.48 -7.93 -13.10
N PRO A 319 -15.76 -8.57 -12.16
CA PRO A 319 -15.39 -7.93 -10.92
C PRO A 319 -14.52 -6.67 -11.12
N LEU A 320 -13.65 -6.62 -12.13
CA LEU A 320 -12.89 -5.41 -12.47
C LEU A 320 -13.83 -4.24 -12.72
N VAL A 321 -14.83 -4.40 -13.60
CA VAL A 321 -15.77 -3.32 -13.95
C VAL A 321 -16.56 -2.84 -12.74
N TRP A 322 -17.01 -3.75 -11.86
CA TRP A 322 -17.76 -3.39 -10.66
C TRP A 322 -16.93 -2.72 -9.56
N LEU A 323 -15.61 -2.91 -9.57
CA LEU A 323 -14.68 -2.20 -8.68
C LEU A 323 -14.43 -0.74 -9.09
N LEU A 324 -14.51 -0.42 -10.40
CA LEU A 324 -14.08 0.87 -10.92
C LEU A 324 -14.78 2.09 -10.31
N PRO A 325 -16.11 2.10 -10.07
CA PRO A 325 -16.77 3.26 -9.44
C PRO A 325 -16.15 3.59 -8.08
N GLY A 326 -15.97 2.58 -7.21
CA GLY A 326 -15.34 2.75 -5.90
C GLY A 326 -13.91 3.27 -6.00
N MET A 327 -13.15 2.81 -7.00
CA MET A 327 -11.77 3.24 -7.22
C MET A 327 -11.67 4.70 -7.64
N VAL A 328 -12.61 5.21 -8.43
CA VAL A 328 -12.67 6.64 -8.81
C VAL A 328 -12.85 7.50 -7.55
N PHE A 329 -13.81 7.16 -6.70
CA PHE A 329 -14.07 7.92 -5.47
C PHE A 329 -12.96 7.75 -4.43
N SER A 330 -12.37 6.55 -4.29
CA SER A 330 -11.25 6.32 -3.36
C SER A 330 -9.99 7.07 -3.78
N GLY A 331 -9.72 7.20 -5.07
CA GLY A 331 -8.62 8.02 -5.57
C GLY A 331 -8.73 9.48 -5.12
N CYS A 332 -9.90 10.06 -5.30
CA CYS A 332 -10.21 11.40 -4.81
C CYS A 332 -10.16 11.46 -3.27
N GLY A 333 -10.70 10.45 -2.60
CA GLY A 333 -10.66 10.30 -1.13
C GLY A 333 -9.25 10.26 -0.57
N SER A 334 -8.30 9.61 -1.25
CA SER A 334 -6.89 9.56 -0.84
C SER A 334 -6.27 10.96 -0.76
N VAL A 335 -6.62 11.87 -1.68
CA VAL A 335 -6.15 13.25 -1.68
C VAL A 335 -6.68 14.02 -0.46
N PHE A 336 -7.98 13.92 -0.20
CA PHE A 336 -8.58 14.57 0.98
C PHE A 336 -8.08 13.97 2.29
N ASN A 337 -7.95 12.64 2.37
CA ASN A 337 -7.39 11.95 3.54
C ASN A 337 -5.96 12.38 3.83
N SER A 338 -5.13 12.54 2.80
CA SER A 338 -3.74 13.01 2.92
C SER A 338 -3.66 14.41 3.53
N ARG A 339 -4.57 15.32 3.14
CA ARG A 339 -4.70 16.63 3.78
C ARG A 339 -5.06 16.51 5.27
N LEU A 340 -6.07 15.70 5.59
CA LEU A 340 -6.50 15.50 6.99
C LEU A 340 -5.36 14.93 7.86
N ILE A 341 -4.61 13.97 7.33
CA ILE A 341 -3.41 13.43 7.98
C ILE A 341 -2.36 14.54 8.20
N GLY A 342 -2.12 15.38 7.20
CA GLY A 342 -1.20 16.51 7.28
C GLY A 342 -1.61 17.57 8.31
N GLN A 343 -2.90 17.66 8.65
CA GLN A 343 -3.44 18.51 9.71
C GLN A 343 -3.33 17.90 11.13
N GLY A 344 -2.75 16.71 11.29
CA GLY A 344 -2.52 16.08 12.59
C GLY A 344 -3.53 15.00 12.97
N TYR A 345 -4.03 14.24 12.02
CA TYR A 345 -4.91 13.08 12.23
C TYR A 345 -6.23 13.43 12.96
N PRO A 346 -7.11 14.27 12.41
CA PRO A 346 -8.41 14.52 13.02
C PRO A 346 -9.22 13.21 13.11
N PRO A 347 -10.20 13.10 14.05
CA PRO A 347 -10.92 11.85 14.32
C PRO A 347 -11.55 11.19 13.09
N VAL A 348 -11.89 11.96 12.05
CA VAL A 348 -12.43 11.43 10.80
C VAL A 348 -11.50 10.47 10.08
N THR A 349 -10.18 10.61 10.25
CA THR A 349 -9.20 9.68 9.66
C THR A 349 -9.27 8.27 10.25
N VAL A 350 -9.94 8.12 11.38
CA VAL A 350 -10.20 6.84 12.06
C VAL A 350 -11.64 6.38 11.82
N TRP A 351 -12.65 7.22 12.11
CA TRP A 351 -14.04 6.75 12.04
C TRP A 351 -14.55 6.58 10.60
N ALA A 352 -14.08 7.37 9.63
CA ALA A 352 -14.53 7.21 8.25
C ALA A 352 -14.11 5.87 7.63
N PRO A 353 -12.83 5.42 7.69
CA PRO A 353 -12.47 4.09 7.23
C PRO A 353 -13.09 2.98 8.09
N ALA A 354 -13.27 3.17 9.41
CA ALA A 354 -13.95 2.19 10.26
C ALA A 354 -15.40 1.97 9.84
N THR A 355 -16.14 3.04 9.58
CA THR A 355 -17.54 2.97 9.09
C THR A 355 -17.59 2.30 7.72
N ALA A 356 -16.71 2.70 6.79
CA ALA A 356 -16.67 2.10 5.47
C ALA A 356 -16.28 0.61 5.51
N LEU A 357 -15.35 0.23 6.39
CA LEU A 357 -14.99 -1.18 6.64
C LEU A 357 -16.18 -1.98 7.18
N GLY A 358 -16.91 -1.43 8.15
CA GLY A 358 -18.12 -2.07 8.67
C GLY A 358 -19.17 -2.32 7.58
N VAL A 359 -19.40 -1.33 6.72
CA VAL A 359 -20.29 -1.46 5.55
C VAL A 359 -19.74 -2.49 4.56
N ASN A 360 -18.43 -2.46 4.28
CA ASN A 360 -17.76 -3.43 3.39
C ASN A 360 -17.99 -4.86 3.88
N VAL A 361 -17.64 -5.13 5.14
CA VAL A 361 -17.80 -6.48 5.73
C VAL A 361 -19.27 -6.89 5.72
N GLY A 362 -20.19 -6.03 6.16
CA GLY A 362 -21.62 -6.33 6.18
C GLY A 362 -22.19 -6.66 4.80
N LEU A 363 -21.84 -5.88 3.77
CA LEU A 363 -22.24 -6.15 2.40
C LEU A 363 -21.56 -7.41 1.84
N ASN A 364 -20.30 -7.67 2.14
CA ASN A 364 -19.61 -8.87 1.70
C ASN A 364 -20.25 -10.14 2.26
N LEU A 365 -20.63 -10.17 3.55
CA LEU A 365 -21.32 -11.29 4.19
C LEU A 365 -22.64 -11.62 3.49
N TRP A 366 -23.30 -10.64 2.92
CA TRP A 366 -24.59 -10.81 2.21
C TRP A 366 -24.39 -11.07 0.70
N LEU A 367 -23.53 -10.30 0.02
CA LEU A 367 -23.42 -10.33 -1.44
C LEU A 367 -22.45 -11.42 -1.96
N ILE A 368 -21.42 -11.82 -1.22
CA ILE A 368 -20.52 -12.88 -1.68
C ILE A 368 -21.24 -14.22 -1.82
N PRO A 369 -22.07 -14.68 -0.85
CA PRO A 369 -22.79 -15.95 -1.00
C PRO A 369 -23.78 -15.96 -2.17
N SER A 370 -24.34 -14.81 -2.54
CA SER A 370 -25.38 -14.69 -3.59
C SER A 370 -24.81 -14.37 -4.97
N LEU A 371 -23.78 -13.53 -5.07
CA LEU A 371 -23.23 -12.99 -6.33
C LEU A 371 -21.76 -13.41 -6.58
N GLY A 372 -21.18 -14.21 -5.67
CA GLY A 372 -19.78 -14.63 -5.81
C GLY A 372 -18.80 -13.46 -5.79
N VAL A 373 -17.78 -13.54 -6.63
CA VAL A 373 -16.71 -12.53 -6.75
C VAL A 373 -17.26 -11.14 -7.15
N ILE A 374 -18.36 -11.08 -7.90
CA ILE A 374 -19.03 -9.82 -8.26
C ILE A 374 -19.60 -9.16 -7.01
N GLY A 375 -20.14 -9.96 -6.07
CA GLY A 375 -20.62 -9.46 -4.79
C GLY A 375 -19.53 -8.77 -3.98
N ALA A 376 -18.33 -9.35 -3.93
CA ALA A 376 -17.16 -8.73 -3.31
C ALA A 376 -16.80 -7.39 -3.98
N ALA A 377 -16.77 -7.36 -5.31
CA ALA A 377 -16.47 -6.15 -6.06
C ALA A 377 -17.46 -5.01 -5.82
N LEU A 378 -18.76 -5.35 -5.78
CA LEU A 378 -19.84 -4.38 -5.47
C LEU A 378 -19.71 -3.84 -4.03
N SER A 379 -19.55 -4.73 -3.04
CA SER A 379 -19.39 -4.35 -1.64
C SER A 379 -18.21 -3.39 -1.46
N THR A 380 -17.09 -3.72 -2.07
CA THR A 380 -15.87 -2.92 -2.05
C THR A 380 -16.06 -1.58 -2.76
N SER A 381 -16.75 -1.56 -3.90
CA SER A 381 -17.05 -0.31 -4.63
C SER A 381 -17.91 0.64 -3.79
N VAL A 382 -18.94 0.13 -3.12
CA VAL A 382 -19.81 0.92 -2.22
C VAL A 382 -19.00 1.46 -1.04
N ALA A 383 -18.20 0.62 -0.40
CA ALA A 383 -17.41 1.01 0.77
C ALA A 383 -16.35 2.06 0.44
N TYR A 384 -15.66 1.91 -0.70
CA TYR A 384 -14.65 2.88 -1.16
C TYR A 384 -15.28 4.23 -1.53
N THR A 385 -16.45 4.18 -2.16
CA THR A 385 -17.24 5.39 -2.45
C THR A 385 -17.63 6.08 -1.14
N LEU A 386 -18.15 5.33 -0.17
CA LEU A 386 -18.53 5.87 1.14
C LEU A 386 -17.33 6.53 1.85
N TRP A 387 -16.21 5.83 1.93
CA TRP A 387 -14.98 6.40 2.53
C TRP A 387 -14.54 7.68 1.83
N GLY A 388 -14.45 7.66 0.50
CA GLY A 388 -14.07 8.82 -0.29
C GLY A 388 -14.98 10.02 -0.07
N LEU A 389 -16.30 9.78 -0.02
CA LEU A 389 -17.31 10.82 0.25
C LEU A 389 -17.20 11.38 1.67
N LEU A 390 -17.00 10.52 2.69
CA LEU A 390 -16.89 10.95 4.08
C LEU A 390 -15.68 11.88 4.32
N VAL A 391 -14.51 11.50 3.81
CA VAL A 391 -13.31 12.35 3.95
C VAL A 391 -13.40 13.64 3.13
N ALA A 392 -13.96 13.57 1.92
CA ALA A 392 -14.21 14.74 1.10
C ALA A 392 -15.21 15.71 1.77
N TRP A 393 -16.34 15.20 2.28
CA TRP A 393 -17.33 15.97 3.01
C TRP A 393 -16.73 16.73 4.19
N ARG A 394 -15.85 16.08 4.96
CA ARG A 394 -15.17 16.73 6.09
C ARG A 394 -14.29 17.89 5.66
N CYS A 395 -13.55 17.73 4.55
CA CYS A 395 -12.72 18.80 3.99
C CYS A 395 -13.57 19.95 3.41
N LEU A 396 -14.61 19.62 2.64
CA LEU A 396 -15.49 20.62 2.03
C LEU A 396 -16.20 21.49 3.07
N ARG A 397 -16.62 20.89 4.19
CA ARG A 397 -17.20 21.64 5.33
C ARG A 397 -16.20 22.61 5.97
N GLN A 398 -14.91 22.35 5.92
CA GLN A 398 -13.92 23.28 6.46
C GLN A 398 -13.77 24.54 5.59
N TRP A 399 -14.18 24.47 4.31
CA TRP A 399 -14.01 25.55 3.34
C TRP A 399 -15.30 26.21 2.89
N ASP A 400 -16.44 25.83 3.46
CA ASP A 400 -17.78 26.19 2.96
C ASP A 400 -17.93 25.93 1.46
N ALA A 401 -17.24 24.91 0.95
CA ALA A 401 -17.23 24.54 -0.45
C ALA A 401 -18.27 23.45 -0.75
N GLY A 402 -18.92 23.55 -1.90
CA GLY A 402 -19.89 22.55 -2.35
C GLY A 402 -19.26 21.43 -3.17
N TRP A 403 -19.98 20.30 -3.30
CA TRP A 403 -19.57 19.17 -4.16
C TRP A 403 -19.32 19.56 -5.61
N ARG A 404 -20.02 20.58 -6.11
CA ARG A 404 -19.81 21.12 -7.46
C ARG A 404 -18.36 21.56 -7.71
N GLU A 405 -17.67 22.01 -6.65
CA GLU A 405 -16.28 22.40 -6.73
C GLU A 405 -15.35 21.20 -6.98
N VAL A 406 -15.66 20.03 -6.47
CA VAL A 406 -14.87 18.78 -6.68
C VAL A 406 -15.06 18.24 -8.09
N VAL A 407 -16.29 18.23 -8.61
CA VAL A 407 -16.64 17.64 -9.91
C VAL A 407 -16.28 18.56 -11.09
N ARG A 408 -16.08 19.85 -10.85
CA ARG A 408 -15.76 20.83 -11.89
C ARG A 408 -14.50 20.41 -12.68
N PRO A 409 -14.54 20.43 -14.03
CA PRO A 409 -13.37 20.08 -14.83
C PRO A 409 -12.15 20.93 -14.49
N PRO A 410 -10.94 20.30 -14.34
CA PRO A 410 -9.75 21.02 -13.86
C PRO A 410 -9.24 22.10 -14.83
N TRP A 411 -9.58 22.01 -16.12
CA TRP A 411 -9.22 23.00 -17.15
C TRP A 411 -10.12 24.24 -17.18
N ARG A 412 -11.27 24.24 -16.50
CA ARG A 412 -12.09 25.46 -16.32
C ARG A 412 -11.47 26.32 -15.23
N ARG A 413 -10.97 27.51 -15.59
CA ARG A 413 -10.44 28.49 -14.63
C ARG A 413 -11.49 28.76 -13.56
N THR A 414 -11.11 28.72 -12.30
CA THR A 414 -11.88 29.27 -11.19
C THR A 414 -12.04 30.78 -11.45
N VAL A 415 -13.26 31.25 -11.58
CA VAL A 415 -13.56 32.69 -11.58
C VAL A 415 -12.92 33.25 -10.31
N ARG A 416 -12.08 34.27 -10.45
CA ARG A 416 -11.48 35.03 -9.35
C ARG A 416 -12.59 35.37 -8.36
N GLN A 417 -12.59 34.75 -7.19
CA GLN A 417 -13.01 35.47 -6.00
C GLN A 417 -11.82 36.36 -5.66
N GLU A 418 -11.98 37.65 -5.91
CA GLU A 418 -11.09 38.70 -5.45
C GLU A 418 -10.88 38.52 -3.94
N ASP A 419 -9.63 38.55 -3.51
CA ASP A 419 -9.29 38.63 -2.08
C ASP A 419 -9.93 39.95 -1.55
N PRO A 420 -10.88 39.87 -0.62
CA PRO A 420 -11.30 41.09 0.08
C PRO A 420 -10.28 41.31 1.20
N GLY A 421 -9.19 42.00 0.89
CA GLY A 421 -8.25 42.34 1.96
C GLY A 421 -6.84 42.76 1.57
N VAL A 422 -6.65 43.43 0.43
CA VAL A 422 -5.52 44.35 0.28
C VAL A 422 -6.10 45.72 -0.04
N SER A 423 -6.66 46.38 0.97
CA SER A 423 -6.79 47.79 0.97
C SER A 423 -5.38 48.36 1.01
N GLN A 424 -4.95 48.93 -0.09
CA GLN A 424 -3.83 49.88 -0.15
C GLN A 424 -4.11 50.99 0.89
N GLY A 425 -3.50 50.84 2.07
CA GLY A 425 -3.31 51.97 2.98
C GLY A 425 -2.31 52.87 2.34
N GLY A 426 -2.79 53.90 1.66
CA GLY A 426 -1.99 55.01 1.19
C GLY A 426 -1.38 55.74 2.39
N ALA A 427 -0.13 56.11 2.19
CA ALA A 427 0.58 57.10 2.99
C ALA A 427 -0.11 58.49 3.01
N PRO A 428 0.21 59.40 3.95
CA PRO A 428 1.17 60.41 3.62
C PRO A 428 2.47 60.31 4.40
#